data_5fd3f5a168e6b8c249b8a7d6388d0698
#
_entry.id   5fd3f5a168e6b8c249b8a7d6388d0698
#
_cell.length_a   1.000
_cell.length_b   1.000
_cell.length_c   1.000
_cell.angle_alpha   90.00
_cell.angle_beta   90.00
_cell.angle_gamma   90.00
#
_symmetry.space_group_name_H-M   'P 1'
#
loop_
_entity.id
_entity.type
_entity.pdbx_description
1 polymer ?
#
loop_
_entity_poly.entity_id
_entity_poly.type
_entity_poly.pdbx_seq_one_letter_code
_entity_poly.pdbx_strand_id
1 'polypeptide(L)'
;EVIPEIEMPAHTNSSLAAYPQLACPVEDRFIGVLPGIGGKNSEIVYCAGNDSVFTFLEDVIDEVAELFPSKYIHLGGDEASKVNWARCPKCQARMKAEHIEHIEELQSYFMTRMSNYVRSKGKEVMGWDELTNSTLPEGAIIYGWQGMGKAALKAAEQGHRFIMTPARILYLIRYQGPQWFEPVTYFGNNTLKDVYLYEPVQKDWKPAYESLLMGVQASMWTEFCSSAADVEYQLFPRLLALADVAWAQKGTKDWPAFLSRLDRVLPHVETLGMTCARSMYNIDHKVTPEKKRLRVMLSCIRPDVEIHYTCDGTEPTIASPRYDDSFTVDASTCVKAATFAQGVQMGKTLTLDLQWNLATGKPVIASNENSYVLTNGVRGSLRHTDSEWTGWYDQDASFVLDLGKKTQVNEVSLGCITNSGMAVHKPAVIRLSVSNDKKNYRQIGEIVYTPEEIFANRTAVEDALFDNLDVKTRYLRFEVKNPGVCPKGDVREGQKIWMYFDEVIVK
;
A
#
# COMPACT_ATOMS: atom_id res chain seq x y z
N GLU A 1 -17.04 0.07 -24.09
CA GLU A 1 -15.93 -0.35 -24.95
C GLU A 1 -14.95 -1.19 -24.11
N VAL A 2 -14.45 -2.30 -24.66
CA VAL A 2 -13.40 -3.12 -24.02
C VAL A 2 -12.09 -2.87 -24.75
N ILE A 3 -11.08 -2.40 -24.05
CA ILE A 3 -9.73 -2.16 -24.56
C ILE A 3 -8.84 -3.30 -24.08
N PRO A 4 -8.29 -4.14 -24.97
CA PRO A 4 -7.38 -5.20 -24.57
C PRO A 4 -6.03 -4.63 -24.16
N GLU A 5 -5.44 -5.21 -23.10
CA GLU A 5 -4.08 -4.92 -22.66
C GLU A 5 -3.23 -6.18 -22.83
N ILE A 6 -2.16 -6.06 -23.61
CA ILE A 6 -1.19 -7.14 -23.89
C ILE A 6 0.16 -6.66 -23.39
N GLU A 7 0.54 -7.15 -22.24
CA GLU A 7 1.76 -6.74 -21.54
C GLU A 7 3.04 -7.09 -22.28
N MET A 8 3.91 -6.09 -22.41
CA MET A 8 5.25 -6.20 -22.97
C MET A 8 6.13 -4.99 -22.59
N PRO A 9 7.43 -5.13 -22.38
CA PRO A 9 8.20 -6.37 -22.40
C PRO A 9 8.20 -7.12 -21.08
N ALA A 10 7.68 -6.53 -20.00
CA ALA A 10 7.56 -7.14 -18.67
C ALA A 10 6.17 -7.79 -18.44
N HIS A 11 5.91 -8.26 -17.21
CA HIS A 11 4.68 -8.96 -16.82
C HIS A 11 4.32 -10.17 -17.71
N THR A 12 5.34 -10.84 -18.20
CA THR A 12 5.28 -11.88 -19.24
C THR A 12 5.56 -13.28 -18.72
N ASN A 13 5.44 -13.49 -17.41
CA ASN A 13 5.81 -14.74 -16.74
C ASN A 13 5.09 -15.96 -17.31
N SER A 14 3.78 -15.85 -17.56
CA SER A 14 2.97 -16.97 -18.09
C SER A 14 3.39 -17.33 -19.51
N SER A 15 3.58 -16.36 -20.40
CA SER A 15 4.01 -16.59 -21.77
C SER A 15 5.44 -17.13 -21.84
N LEU A 16 6.35 -16.62 -21.00
CA LEU A 16 7.74 -17.12 -20.95
C LEU A 16 7.87 -18.47 -20.24
N ALA A 17 6.94 -18.83 -19.35
CA ALA A 17 6.86 -20.21 -18.83
C ALA A 17 6.44 -21.20 -19.91
N ALA A 18 5.52 -20.79 -20.81
CA ALA A 18 5.09 -21.61 -21.95
C ALA A 18 6.12 -21.62 -23.11
N TYR A 19 6.77 -20.47 -23.36
CA TYR A 19 7.69 -20.26 -24.47
C TYR A 19 9.05 -19.72 -24.00
N PRO A 20 9.85 -20.51 -23.25
CA PRO A 20 11.08 -20.05 -22.61
C PRO A 20 12.16 -19.56 -23.58
N GLN A 21 12.07 -19.94 -24.86
CA GLN A 21 12.97 -19.45 -25.92
C GLN A 21 12.79 -17.97 -26.26
N LEU A 22 11.70 -17.33 -25.82
CA LEU A 22 11.43 -15.90 -26.01
C LEU A 22 12.12 -15.04 -24.93
N ALA A 23 12.61 -15.65 -23.85
CA ALA A 23 13.38 -14.96 -22.82
C ALA A 23 14.85 -14.77 -23.24
N CYS A 24 15.53 -13.83 -22.55
CA CYS A 24 16.97 -13.65 -22.73
C CYS A 24 17.74 -14.96 -22.38
N PRO A 25 18.70 -15.40 -23.22
CA PRO A 25 19.53 -16.58 -22.94
C PRO A 25 20.67 -16.21 -21.97
N VAL A 26 20.35 -15.86 -20.75
CA VAL A 26 21.31 -15.54 -19.70
C VAL A 26 21.34 -16.65 -18.65
N GLU A 27 22.51 -16.83 -18.00
CA GLU A 27 22.65 -17.77 -16.89
C GLU A 27 21.85 -17.28 -15.68
N ASP A 28 21.43 -18.20 -14.80
CA ASP A 28 20.68 -17.96 -13.57
C ASP A 28 19.34 -17.21 -13.75
N ARG A 29 18.79 -17.17 -14.96
CA ARG A 29 17.45 -16.61 -15.17
C ARG A 29 16.39 -17.50 -14.52
N PHE A 30 15.47 -16.89 -13.85
CA PHE A 30 14.24 -17.56 -13.46
C PHE A 30 13.24 -17.53 -14.62
N ILE A 31 12.59 -18.66 -14.90
CA ILE A 31 11.43 -18.73 -15.80
C ILE A 31 10.37 -19.56 -15.11
N GLY A 32 9.20 -18.99 -14.88
CA GLY A 32 8.08 -19.64 -14.23
C GLY A 32 6.98 -18.65 -13.88
N VAL A 33 5.83 -19.19 -13.50
CA VAL A 33 4.73 -18.39 -12.98
C VAL A 33 4.97 -18.18 -11.47
N LEU A 34 5.05 -16.93 -11.05
CA LEU A 34 5.20 -16.55 -9.65
C LEU A 34 3.83 -16.18 -9.05
N PRO A 35 3.61 -16.43 -7.75
CA PRO A 35 2.44 -15.88 -7.07
C PRO A 35 2.50 -14.34 -7.10
N GLY A 36 1.34 -13.68 -7.10
CA GLY A 36 1.14 -12.26 -7.39
C GLY A 36 2.06 -11.26 -6.68
N ILE A 37 2.58 -11.59 -5.49
CA ILE A 37 3.51 -10.74 -4.73
C ILE A 37 4.95 -11.27 -4.83
N GLY A 38 5.33 -11.86 -5.93
CA GLY A 38 6.67 -12.43 -6.12
C GLY A 38 7.75 -11.38 -6.36
N GLY A 39 8.90 -11.48 -5.64
CA GLY A 39 9.92 -10.46 -5.57
C GLY A 39 10.78 -10.22 -6.82
N LYS A 40 10.73 -11.07 -7.86
CA LYS A 40 11.58 -10.94 -9.06
C LYS A 40 10.81 -10.94 -10.38
N ASN A 41 9.54 -10.61 -10.36
CA ASN A 41 8.69 -10.61 -11.54
C ASN A 41 9.19 -9.66 -12.64
N SER A 42 9.70 -8.49 -12.26
CA SER A 42 10.19 -7.46 -13.17
C SER A 42 11.45 -7.87 -13.94
N GLU A 43 12.19 -8.90 -13.50
CA GLU A 43 13.35 -9.44 -14.22
C GLU A 43 12.94 -10.39 -15.36
N ILE A 44 11.69 -10.89 -15.34
CA ILE A 44 11.17 -11.81 -16.36
C ILE A 44 10.58 -10.98 -17.49
N VAL A 45 11.40 -10.75 -18.52
CA VAL A 45 11.07 -9.88 -19.65
C VAL A 45 11.35 -10.58 -20.97
N TYR A 46 10.61 -10.23 -22.03
CA TYR A 46 10.93 -10.65 -23.37
C TYR A 46 12.33 -10.20 -23.81
N CYS A 47 13.00 -11.03 -24.60
CA CYS A 47 14.32 -10.69 -25.15
C CYS A 47 14.20 -9.70 -26.31
N ALA A 48 14.55 -8.44 -26.09
CA ALA A 48 14.49 -7.39 -27.10
C ALA A 48 15.43 -7.61 -28.31
N GLY A 49 16.44 -8.48 -28.16
CA GLY A 49 17.35 -8.86 -29.22
C GLY A 49 16.90 -10.08 -30.03
N ASN A 50 15.74 -10.67 -29.73
CA ASN A 50 15.25 -11.88 -30.38
C ASN A 50 14.05 -11.57 -31.30
N ASP A 51 14.22 -11.65 -32.61
CA ASP A 51 13.15 -11.35 -33.57
C ASP A 51 11.95 -12.30 -33.46
N SER A 52 12.12 -13.53 -32.98
CA SER A 52 10.98 -14.43 -32.70
C SER A 52 10.02 -13.90 -31.63
N VAL A 53 10.48 -13.02 -30.75
CA VAL A 53 9.60 -12.34 -29.79
C VAL A 53 8.62 -11.43 -30.53
N PHE A 54 9.11 -10.65 -31.46
CA PHE A 54 8.29 -9.73 -32.23
C PHE A 54 7.28 -10.48 -33.09
N THR A 55 7.75 -11.54 -33.82
CA THR A 55 6.84 -12.40 -34.62
C THR A 55 5.72 -12.99 -33.74
N PHE A 56 6.08 -13.52 -32.56
CA PHE A 56 5.09 -14.06 -31.60
C PHE A 56 4.09 -13.00 -31.16
N LEU A 57 4.56 -11.78 -30.81
CA LEU A 57 3.68 -10.70 -30.38
C LEU A 57 2.86 -10.13 -31.54
N GLU A 58 3.38 -10.12 -32.74
CA GLU A 58 2.67 -9.74 -33.97
C GLU A 58 1.49 -10.68 -34.21
N ASP A 59 1.71 -12.01 -34.09
CA ASP A 59 0.64 -13.02 -34.21
C ASP A 59 -0.44 -12.82 -33.11
N VAL A 60 -0.03 -12.54 -31.85
CA VAL A 60 -0.97 -12.24 -30.75
C VAL A 60 -1.78 -10.96 -31.04
N ILE A 61 -1.11 -9.89 -31.52
CA ILE A 61 -1.79 -8.63 -31.85
C ILE A 61 -2.79 -8.82 -33.00
N ASP A 62 -2.46 -9.67 -33.98
CA ASP A 62 -3.38 -9.95 -35.10
C ASP A 62 -4.68 -10.57 -34.59
N GLU A 63 -4.60 -11.59 -33.78
CA GLU A 63 -5.77 -12.24 -33.19
C GLU A 63 -6.55 -11.28 -32.29
N VAL A 64 -5.88 -10.54 -31.41
CA VAL A 64 -6.52 -9.56 -30.52
C VAL A 64 -7.19 -8.42 -31.31
N ALA A 65 -6.54 -7.92 -32.37
CA ALA A 65 -7.10 -6.85 -33.20
C ALA A 65 -8.37 -7.26 -33.94
N GLU A 66 -8.49 -8.55 -34.30
CA GLU A 66 -9.69 -9.13 -34.91
C GLU A 66 -10.82 -9.34 -33.88
N LEU A 67 -10.48 -9.85 -32.69
CA LEU A 67 -11.45 -10.17 -31.63
C LEU A 67 -12.04 -8.92 -30.97
N PHE A 68 -11.28 -7.83 -30.82
CA PHE A 68 -11.71 -6.63 -30.13
C PHE A 68 -12.02 -5.49 -31.07
N PRO A 69 -13.26 -4.98 -31.10
CA PRO A 69 -13.66 -3.87 -31.98
C PRO A 69 -13.08 -2.52 -31.55
N SER A 70 -12.50 -2.41 -30.36
CA SER A 70 -11.85 -1.20 -29.89
C SER A 70 -10.82 -0.70 -30.89
N LYS A 71 -10.74 0.60 -31.08
CA LYS A 71 -9.65 1.21 -31.84
C LYS A 71 -8.34 1.30 -31.04
N TYR A 72 -8.34 0.94 -29.78
CA TYR A 72 -7.19 1.01 -28.88
C TYR A 72 -6.69 -0.39 -28.53
N ILE A 73 -5.38 -0.53 -28.42
CA ILE A 73 -4.71 -1.66 -27.79
C ILE A 73 -3.68 -1.09 -26.81
N HIS A 74 -3.73 -1.52 -25.55
CA HIS A 74 -2.77 -1.15 -24.53
C HIS A 74 -1.61 -2.18 -24.54
N LEU A 75 -0.38 -1.70 -24.59
CA LEU A 75 0.83 -2.54 -24.72
C LEU A 75 1.62 -2.64 -23.39
N GLY A 76 1.10 -2.16 -22.29
CA GLY A 76 1.80 -2.16 -21.01
C GLY A 76 3.00 -1.21 -21.00
N GLY A 77 4.18 -1.76 -20.78
CA GLY A 77 5.45 -1.05 -20.81
C GLY A 77 6.02 -0.72 -19.44
N ASP A 78 5.32 -1.11 -18.37
CA ASP A 78 5.69 -0.85 -16.99
C ASP A 78 6.68 -1.87 -16.41
N GLU A 79 7.39 -1.46 -15.38
CA GLU A 79 8.24 -2.27 -14.49
C GLU A 79 9.27 -3.18 -15.21
N ALA A 80 9.62 -2.89 -16.44
CA ALA A 80 10.56 -3.69 -17.22
C ALA A 80 12.00 -3.55 -16.71
N SER A 81 12.51 -4.56 -16.03
CA SER A 81 13.92 -4.62 -15.60
C SER A 81 14.86 -4.78 -16.77
N LYS A 82 15.96 -4.02 -16.76
CA LYS A 82 17.00 -4.07 -17.79
C LYS A 82 18.14 -5.04 -17.44
N VAL A 83 18.11 -5.68 -16.29
CA VAL A 83 19.19 -6.55 -15.76
C VAL A 83 19.52 -7.67 -16.74
N ASN A 84 18.52 -8.36 -17.25
CA ASN A 84 18.74 -9.45 -18.20
C ASN A 84 19.14 -8.95 -19.61
N TRP A 85 18.60 -7.81 -20.04
CA TRP A 85 19.00 -7.20 -21.32
C TRP A 85 20.47 -6.75 -21.31
N ALA A 86 20.95 -6.21 -20.19
CA ALA A 86 22.34 -5.76 -20.03
C ALA A 86 23.33 -6.93 -20.17
N ARG A 87 22.95 -8.15 -19.74
CA ARG A 87 23.79 -9.36 -19.83
C ARG A 87 23.57 -10.19 -21.10
N CYS A 88 22.50 -9.91 -21.85
CA CYS A 88 22.07 -10.73 -22.97
C CYS A 88 22.87 -10.41 -24.26
N PRO A 89 23.59 -11.39 -24.85
CA PRO A 89 24.34 -11.15 -26.08
C PRO A 89 23.46 -10.67 -27.24
N LYS A 90 22.23 -11.20 -27.35
CA LYS A 90 21.28 -10.80 -28.41
C LYS A 90 20.83 -9.37 -28.25
N CYS A 91 20.50 -8.94 -27.00
CA CYS A 91 20.11 -7.55 -26.70
C CYS A 91 21.28 -6.58 -27.00
N GLN A 92 22.50 -6.94 -26.60
CA GLN A 92 23.68 -6.14 -26.87
C GLN A 92 23.98 -6.03 -28.37
N ALA A 93 23.80 -7.13 -29.13
CA ALA A 93 23.93 -7.09 -30.57
C ALA A 93 22.87 -6.23 -31.25
N ARG A 94 21.61 -6.25 -30.73
CA ARG A 94 20.53 -5.38 -31.20
C ARG A 94 20.86 -3.91 -30.93
N MET A 95 21.29 -3.56 -29.72
CA MET A 95 21.69 -2.19 -29.39
C MET A 95 22.76 -1.67 -30.35
N LYS A 96 23.76 -2.49 -30.63
CA LYS A 96 24.82 -2.11 -31.58
C LYS A 96 24.27 -1.91 -33.00
N ALA A 97 23.39 -2.79 -33.46
CA ALA A 97 22.83 -2.74 -34.82
C ALA A 97 21.90 -1.52 -35.02
N GLU A 98 21.16 -1.13 -33.98
CA GLU A 98 20.22 0.01 -33.99
C GLU A 98 20.87 1.31 -33.48
N HIS A 99 22.18 1.33 -33.24
CA HIS A 99 22.92 2.49 -32.69
C HIS A 99 22.38 3.01 -31.38
N ILE A 100 21.89 2.12 -30.50
CA ILE A 100 21.37 2.42 -29.18
C ILE A 100 22.53 2.47 -28.18
N GLU A 101 22.73 3.62 -27.52
CA GLU A 101 23.80 3.81 -26.53
C GLU A 101 23.37 3.45 -25.12
N HIS A 102 22.13 3.75 -24.75
CA HIS A 102 21.60 3.54 -23.40
C HIS A 102 20.56 2.43 -23.38
N ILE A 103 20.65 1.56 -22.38
CA ILE A 103 19.77 0.37 -22.27
C ILE A 103 18.29 0.74 -22.16
N GLU A 104 17.94 1.92 -21.62
CA GLU A 104 16.57 2.41 -21.56
C GLU A 104 15.96 2.64 -22.95
N GLU A 105 16.78 3.05 -23.91
CA GLU A 105 16.36 3.25 -25.31
C GLU A 105 16.03 1.92 -26.01
N LEU A 106 16.54 0.80 -25.51
CA LEU A 106 16.17 -0.53 -26.03
C LEU A 106 14.70 -0.85 -25.74
N GLN A 107 14.15 -0.35 -24.64
CA GLN A 107 12.69 -0.44 -24.39
C GLN A 107 11.92 0.45 -25.38
N SER A 108 12.39 1.65 -25.65
CA SER A 108 11.78 2.52 -26.66
C SER A 108 11.79 1.87 -28.04
N TYR A 109 12.90 1.27 -28.44
CA TYR A 109 12.97 0.49 -29.68
C TYR A 109 11.91 -0.63 -29.72
N PHE A 110 11.83 -1.42 -28.64
CA PHE A 110 10.86 -2.52 -28.52
C PHE A 110 9.43 -2.00 -28.66
N MET A 111 9.07 -1.01 -27.85
CA MET A 111 7.72 -0.46 -27.82
C MET A 111 7.36 0.27 -29.12
N THR A 112 8.32 0.97 -29.76
CA THR A 112 8.10 1.62 -31.05
C THR A 112 7.83 0.62 -32.17
N ARG A 113 8.59 -0.48 -32.20
CA ARG A 113 8.39 -1.56 -33.19
C ARG A 113 6.98 -2.16 -33.06
N MET A 114 6.56 -2.50 -31.85
CA MET A 114 5.24 -3.06 -31.60
C MET A 114 4.12 -2.04 -31.82
N SER A 115 4.34 -0.79 -31.45
CA SER A 115 3.39 0.30 -31.70
C SER A 115 3.16 0.52 -33.18
N ASN A 116 4.21 0.48 -34.01
CA ASN A 116 4.09 0.58 -35.45
C ASN A 116 3.29 -0.60 -36.03
N TYR A 117 3.47 -1.79 -35.48
CA TYR A 117 2.70 -2.97 -35.88
C TYR A 117 1.20 -2.79 -35.54
N VAL A 118 0.86 -2.39 -34.33
CA VAL A 118 -0.51 -2.11 -33.91
C VAL A 118 -1.15 -1.04 -34.81
N ARG A 119 -0.41 0.02 -35.12
CA ARG A 119 -0.88 1.09 -36.04
C ARG A 119 -1.12 0.56 -37.47
N SER A 120 -0.32 -0.38 -37.94
CA SER A 120 -0.53 -1.02 -39.25
C SER A 120 -1.86 -1.81 -39.33
N LYS A 121 -2.42 -2.20 -38.19
CA LYS A 121 -3.76 -2.82 -38.08
C LYS A 121 -4.87 -1.78 -37.94
N GLY A 122 -4.57 -0.48 -38.07
CA GLY A 122 -5.55 0.60 -37.93
C GLY A 122 -5.96 0.90 -36.49
N LYS A 123 -5.19 0.45 -35.51
CA LYS A 123 -5.41 0.67 -34.08
C LYS A 123 -4.51 1.77 -33.53
N GLU A 124 -4.90 2.40 -32.42
CA GLU A 124 -4.09 3.36 -31.68
C GLU A 124 -3.49 2.68 -30.42
N VAL A 125 -2.28 3.10 -30.04
CA VAL A 125 -1.53 2.49 -28.94
C VAL A 125 -1.73 3.24 -27.65
N MET A 126 -1.89 2.49 -26.55
CA MET A 126 -1.86 2.97 -25.18
C MET A 126 -0.70 2.29 -24.42
N GLY A 127 -0.20 2.92 -23.35
CA GLY A 127 0.80 2.34 -22.48
C GLY A 127 1.03 3.13 -21.19
N TRP A 128 1.74 2.52 -20.25
CA TRP A 128 2.02 3.10 -18.95
C TRP A 128 3.07 4.22 -19.01
N ASP A 129 3.14 5.05 -17.99
CA ASP A 129 3.95 6.27 -17.98
C ASP A 129 5.48 6.03 -17.91
N GLU A 130 5.95 4.81 -17.70
CA GLU A 130 7.37 4.42 -17.89
C GLU A 130 7.86 4.65 -19.32
N LEU A 131 6.97 4.60 -20.30
CA LEU A 131 7.34 4.91 -21.69
C LEU A 131 7.90 6.33 -21.82
N THR A 132 7.60 7.23 -20.90
CA THR A 132 8.15 8.61 -20.87
C THR A 132 9.62 8.69 -20.42
N ASN A 133 10.23 7.57 -20.01
CA ASN A 133 11.64 7.53 -19.64
C ASN A 133 12.59 7.54 -20.85
N SER A 134 12.04 7.36 -22.05
CA SER A 134 12.77 7.41 -23.33
C SER A 134 11.88 8.01 -24.43
N THR A 135 12.26 7.89 -25.70
CA THR A 135 11.47 8.39 -26.81
C THR A 135 10.12 7.68 -26.92
N LEU A 136 9.03 8.44 -26.89
CA LEU A 136 7.68 7.91 -26.99
C LEU A 136 7.36 7.44 -28.42
N PRO A 137 6.63 6.31 -28.59
CA PRO A 137 6.06 5.96 -29.88
C PRO A 137 5.08 7.04 -30.36
N GLU A 138 5.10 7.32 -31.66
CA GLU A 138 4.24 8.35 -32.25
C GLU A 138 2.75 8.09 -31.99
N GLY A 139 2.03 9.09 -31.48
CA GLY A 139 0.59 9.05 -31.22
C GLY A 139 0.20 8.19 -30.01
N ALA A 140 1.15 7.64 -29.26
CA ALA A 140 0.84 6.86 -28.07
C ALA A 140 0.07 7.68 -27.04
N ILE A 141 -0.90 7.01 -26.37
CA ILE A 141 -1.70 7.57 -25.27
C ILE A 141 -1.12 7.03 -23.97
N ILE A 142 -0.78 7.89 -23.02
CA ILE A 142 -0.02 7.53 -21.83
C ILE A 142 -0.92 7.51 -20.59
N TYR A 143 -0.85 6.41 -19.85
CA TYR A 143 -1.52 6.26 -18.56
C TYR A 143 -0.59 6.67 -17.42
N GLY A 144 -0.93 7.76 -16.73
CA GLY A 144 -0.17 8.26 -15.59
C GLY A 144 -0.53 7.56 -14.30
N TRP A 145 0.29 6.57 -13.88
CA TRP A 145 -0.01 5.78 -12.70
C TRP A 145 0.98 5.99 -11.53
N GLN A 146 2.26 6.23 -11.82
CA GLN A 146 3.29 6.30 -10.79
C GLN A 146 3.00 7.41 -9.77
N GLY A 147 2.82 7.02 -8.51
CA GLY A 147 2.51 7.94 -7.42
C GLY A 147 1.21 8.72 -7.67
N MET A 148 1.32 9.99 -8.07
CA MET A 148 0.21 10.87 -8.47
C MET A 148 0.08 11.01 -10.00
N GLY A 149 0.73 10.16 -10.78
CA GLY A 149 0.65 10.12 -12.25
C GLY A 149 1.39 11.27 -12.95
N LYS A 150 2.32 11.94 -12.28
CA LYS A 150 3.02 13.12 -12.84
C LYS A 150 3.87 12.81 -14.06
N ALA A 151 4.29 11.57 -14.27
CA ALA A 151 5.07 11.18 -15.43
C ALA A 151 4.28 11.35 -16.74
N ALA A 152 2.94 11.21 -16.73
CA ALA A 152 2.11 11.49 -17.91
C ALA A 152 2.23 12.94 -18.42
N LEU A 153 2.61 13.90 -17.56
CA LEU A 153 2.80 15.29 -17.99
C LEU A 153 4.01 15.45 -18.93
N LYS A 154 5.02 14.55 -18.86
CA LYS A 154 6.11 14.53 -19.84
C LYS A 154 5.60 14.15 -21.25
N ALA A 155 4.60 13.28 -21.32
CA ALA A 155 3.94 12.95 -22.58
C ALA A 155 3.11 14.14 -23.10
N ALA A 156 2.38 14.82 -22.21
CA ALA A 156 1.63 16.04 -22.54
C ALA A 156 2.54 17.17 -23.05
N GLU A 157 3.75 17.31 -22.52
CA GLU A 157 4.77 18.25 -23.02
C GLU A 157 5.17 17.99 -24.47
N GLN A 158 5.09 16.74 -24.90
CA GLN A 158 5.37 16.31 -26.27
C GLN A 158 4.10 16.26 -27.16
N GLY A 159 2.95 16.72 -26.65
CA GLY A 159 1.68 16.74 -27.37
C GLY A 159 0.92 15.42 -27.39
N HIS A 160 1.32 14.43 -26.60
CA HIS A 160 0.59 13.17 -26.46
C HIS A 160 -0.63 13.30 -25.57
N ARG A 161 -1.72 12.61 -25.93
CA ARG A 161 -2.89 12.44 -25.06
C ARG A 161 -2.52 11.54 -23.88
N PHE A 162 -3.24 11.73 -22.77
CA PHE A 162 -3.00 10.92 -21.59
C PHE A 162 -4.26 10.69 -20.77
N ILE A 163 -4.20 9.68 -19.88
CA ILE A 163 -5.25 9.30 -18.92
C ILE A 163 -4.62 9.28 -17.54
N MET A 164 -5.33 9.79 -16.54
CA MET A 164 -4.85 9.77 -15.15
C MET A 164 -5.40 8.57 -14.40
N THR A 165 -4.51 7.74 -13.87
CA THR A 165 -4.83 6.59 -13.03
C THR A 165 -3.84 6.48 -11.84
N PRO A 166 -3.66 7.56 -11.05
CA PRO A 166 -2.62 7.63 -10.03
C PRO A 166 -2.78 6.54 -8.97
N ALA A 167 -1.72 5.76 -8.76
CA ALA A 167 -1.71 4.62 -7.85
C ALA A 167 -2.02 4.98 -6.39
N ARG A 168 -1.75 6.23 -5.98
CA ARG A 168 -2.05 6.69 -4.62
C ARG A 168 -3.54 6.88 -4.36
N ILE A 169 -4.34 7.15 -5.40
CA ILE A 169 -5.75 7.54 -5.26
C ILE A 169 -6.70 6.62 -6.04
N LEU A 170 -6.32 6.19 -7.25
CA LEU A 170 -7.21 5.45 -8.14
C LEU A 170 -6.86 3.96 -8.28
N TYR A 171 -5.85 3.44 -7.57
CA TYR A 171 -5.67 2.00 -7.42
C TYR A 171 -6.59 1.50 -6.32
N LEU A 172 -7.71 0.89 -6.73
CA LEU A 172 -8.76 0.40 -5.82
C LEU A 172 -8.40 -0.97 -5.20
N ILE A 173 -7.12 -1.17 -4.96
CA ILE A 173 -6.53 -2.33 -4.31
C ILE A 173 -6.04 -2.02 -2.89
N ARG A 174 -6.36 -0.83 -2.37
CA ARG A 174 -5.93 -0.36 -1.06
C ARG A 174 -7.08 -0.42 -0.06
N TYR A 175 -6.75 -0.36 1.22
CA TYR A 175 -7.76 -0.32 2.28
C TYR A 175 -8.69 0.89 2.11
N GLN A 176 -10.00 0.64 2.09
CA GLN A 176 -10.98 1.69 1.91
C GLN A 176 -11.58 2.22 3.22
N GLY A 177 -11.13 1.69 4.35
CA GLY A 177 -11.46 2.12 5.70
C GLY A 177 -10.39 1.70 6.70
N PRO A 178 -10.68 1.79 8.01
CA PRO A 178 -9.76 1.38 9.06
C PRO A 178 -9.32 -0.08 8.88
N GLN A 179 -8.02 -0.30 8.85
CA GLN A 179 -7.42 -1.55 8.33
C GLN A 179 -7.79 -2.80 9.13
N TRP A 180 -8.06 -2.68 10.42
CA TRP A 180 -8.50 -3.79 11.27
C TRP A 180 -9.89 -4.35 10.92
N PHE A 181 -10.69 -3.62 10.16
CA PHE A 181 -11.99 -4.07 9.65
C PHE A 181 -11.95 -4.64 8.24
N GLU A 182 -10.88 -4.35 7.51
CA GLU A 182 -10.76 -4.66 6.09
C GLU A 182 -10.17 -6.05 5.83
N PRO A 183 -10.57 -6.72 4.75
CA PRO A 183 -9.82 -7.88 4.26
C PRO A 183 -8.39 -7.49 3.92
N VAL A 184 -7.48 -8.47 3.92
CA VAL A 184 -6.08 -8.22 3.52
C VAL A 184 -6.05 -7.75 2.08
N THR A 185 -5.37 -6.63 1.86
CA THR A 185 -5.15 -6.08 0.53
C THR A 185 -3.81 -5.34 0.48
N TYR A 186 -3.55 -4.60 -0.59
CA TYR A 186 -2.31 -3.86 -0.74
C TYR A 186 -2.20 -2.74 0.30
N PHE A 187 -0.99 -2.38 0.70
CA PHE A 187 -0.75 -1.41 1.76
C PHE A 187 -1.27 0.01 1.42
N GLY A 188 -1.53 0.78 2.48
CA GLY A 188 -2.02 2.16 2.39
C GLY A 188 -3.53 2.26 2.30
N ASN A 189 -4.04 3.43 2.61
CA ASN A 189 -5.46 3.74 2.64
C ASN A 189 -5.86 4.52 1.39
N ASN A 190 -7.08 4.25 0.91
CA ASN A 190 -7.71 4.94 -0.20
C ASN A 190 -9.23 4.88 0.01
N THR A 191 -9.73 5.79 0.83
CA THR A 191 -11.14 5.81 1.24
C THR A 191 -12.06 6.29 0.11
N LEU A 192 -13.36 6.02 0.26
CA LEU A 192 -14.39 6.58 -0.61
C LEU A 192 -14.26 8.12 -0.75
N LYS A 193 -13.94 8.79 0.36
CA LYS A 193 -13.78 10.25 0.39
C LYS A 193 -12.54 10.71 -0.37
N ASP A 194 -11.42 9.95 -0.27
CA ASP A 194 -10.19 10.26 -0.98
C ASP A 194 -10.41 10.20 -2.50
N VAL A 195 -11.08 9.14 -2.99
CA VAL A 195 -11.43 8.99 -4.41
C VAL A 195 -12.35 10.13 -4.86
N TYR A 196 -13.40 10.44 -4.09
CA TYR A 196 -14.32 11.52 -4.41
C TYR A 196 -13.65 12.89 -4.48
N LEU A 197 -12.72 13.18 -3.56
CA LEU A 197 -12.02 14.46 -3.50
C LEU A 197 -10.88 14.58 -4.52
N TYR A 198 -10.51 13.49 -5.20
CA TYR A 198 -9.48 13.54 -6.23
C TYR A 198 -9.83 14.53 -7.33
N GLU A 199 -8.94 15.47 -7.62
CA GLU A 199 -9.09 16.44 -8.71
C GLU A 199 -8.15 16.02 -9.85
N PRO A 200 -8.70 15.60 -11.02
CA PRO A 200 -7.88 15.14 -12.15
C PRO A 200 -6.94 16.22 -12.69
N VAL A 201 -7.44 17.44 -12.82
CA VAL A 201 -6.66 18.57 -13.31
C VAL A 201 -6.04 19.31 -12.13
N GLN A 202 -4.74 19.16 -11.94
CA GLN A 202 -4.02 19.78 -10.84
C GLN A 202 -3.83 21.30 -11.09
N LYS A 203 -3.71 22.08 -10.00
CA LYS A 203 -3.61 23.54 -10.05
C LYS A 203 -2.33 24.05 -10.73
N ASP A 204 -1.28 23.25 -10.70
CA ASP A 204 0.05 23.55 -11.23
C ASP A 204 0.23 23.15 -12.71
N TRP A 205 -0.80 22.60 -13.35
CA TRP A 205 -0.72 22.20 -14.74
C TRP A 205 -0.74 23.41 -15.69
N LYS A 206 0.03 23.28 -16.80
CA LYS A 206 -0.11 24.21 -17.93
C LYS A 206 -1.50 24.03 -18.57
N PRO A 207 -2.21 25.12 -18.93
CA PRO A 207 -3.54 25.00 -19.51
C PRO A 207 -3.63 24.10 -20.75
N ALA A 208 -2.56 24.03 -21.54
CA ALA A 208 -2.50 23.16 -22.71
C ALA A 208 -2.63 21.65 -22.38
N TYR A 209 -2.26 21.22 -21.16
CA TYR A 209 -2.35 19.80 -20.78
C TYR A 209 -3.80 19.36 -20.58
N GLU A 210 -4.67 20.25 -20.14
CA GLU A 210 -6.09 19.94 -19.93
C GLU A 210 -6.77 19.46 -21.22
N SER A 211 -6.40 20.02 -22.37
CA SER A 211 -6.94 19.60 -23.67
C SER A 211 -6.43 18.23 -24.15
N LEU A 212 -5.34 17.74 -23.58
CA LEU A 212 -4.74 16.43 -23.90
C LEU A 212 -5.20 15.34 -22.91
N LEU A 213 -5.80 15.71 -21.78
CA LEU A 213 -6.37 14.77 -20.82
C LEU A 213 -7.63 14.14 -21.40
N MET A 214 -7.59 12.82 -21.61
CA MET A 214 -8.76 12.08 -22.12
C MET A 214 -9.75 11.73 -21.00
N GLY A 215 -9.28 11.61 -19.76
CA GLY A 215 -10.10 11.26 -18.61
C GLY A 215 -9.33 10.62 -17.48
N VAL A 216 -10.06 9.88 -16.64
CA VAL A 216 -9.56 9.19 -15.46
C VAL A 216 -9.91 7.70 -15.51
N GLN A 217 -9.07 6.86 -14.89
CA GLN A 217 -9.30 5.43 -14.76
C GLN A 217 -9.01 4.99 -13.33
N ALA A 218 -9.78 4.04 -12.80
CA ALA A 218 -9.37 3.25 -11.64
C ALA A 218 -8.69 1.97 -12.10
N SER A 219 -7.66 1.56 -11.38
CA SER A 219 -6.99 0.28 -11.59
C SER A 219 -7.32 -0.68 -10.45
N MET A 220 -7.66 -1.92 -10.81
CA MET A 220 -7.96 -3.01 -9.88
C MET A 220 -7.07 -4.22 -10.22
N TRP A 221 -6.07 -4.45 -9.38
CA TRP A 221 -5.16 -5.60 -9.48
C TRP A 221 -5.62 -6.68 -8.51
N THR A 222 -5.51 -7.94 -8.90
CA THR A 222 -6.23 -9.04 -8.24
C THR A 222 -5.36 -9.93 -7.35
N GLU A 223 -4.16 -9.50 -6.96
CA GLU A 223 -3.22 -10.28 -6.13
C GLU A 223 -3.83 -10.71 -4.79
N PHE A 224 -4.79 -9.95 -4.29
CA PHE A 224 -5.50 -10.24 -3.03
C PHE A 224 -6.97 -10.63 -3.24
N CYS A 225 -7.41 -10.86 -4.46
CA CYS A 225 -8.78 -11.23 -4.78
C CYS A 225 -8.84 -12.68 -5.23
N SER A 226 -9.60 -13.50 -4.53
CA SER A 226 -9.81 -14.92 -4.84
C SER A 226 -11.15 -15.20 -5.50
N SER A 227 -12.04 -14.20 -5.53
CA SER A 227 -13.39 -14.31 -6.07
C SER A 227 -13.86 -12.99 -6.70
N ALA A 228 -14.92 -13.06 -7.50
CA ALA A 228 -15.59 -11.87 -8.03
C ALA A 228 -16.09 -10.94 -6.89
N ALA A 229 -16.60 -11.52 -5.81
CA ALA A 229 -17.08 -10.77 -4.64
C ALA A 229 -15.95 -9.94 -3.99
N ASP A 230 -14.69 -10.43 -3.99
CA ASP A 230 -13.54 -9.68 -3.49
C ASP A 230 -13.25 -8.47 -4.38
N VAL A 231 -13.32 -8.65 -5.71
CA VAL A 231 -13.15 -7.57 -6.68
C VAL A 231 -14.25 -6.52 -6.52
N GLU A 232 -15.50 -6.96 -6.44
CA GLU A 232 -16.65 -6.06 -6.25
C GLU A 232 -16.56 -5.28 -4.94
N TYR A 233 -16.17 -5.96 -3.85
CA TYR A 233 -15.91 -5.30 -2.56
C TYR A 233 -14.85 -4.20 -2.67
N GLN A 234 -13.77 -4.45 -3.39
CA GLN A 234 -12.72 -3.45 -3.60
C GLN A 234 -13.19 -2.30 -4.50
N LEU A 235 -14.01 -2.55 -5.49
CA LEU A 235 -14.50 -1.54 -6.42
C LEU A 235 -15.59 -0.66 -5.82
N PHE A 236 -16.62 -1.27 -5.20
CA PHE A 236 -17.79 -0.53 -4.73
C PHE A 236 -17.72 -0.21 -3.24
N PRO A 237 -18.06 1.04 -2.84
CA PRO A 237 -18.66 2.13 -3.65
C PRO A 237 -17.67 3.08 -4.33
N ARG A 238 -16.33 2.87 -4.23
CA ARG A 238 -15.33 3.82 -4.74
C ARG A 238 -15.43 4.09 -6.24
N LEU A 239 -15.83 3.08 -7.02
CA LEU A 239 -16.05 3.26 -8.46
C LEU A 239 -17.19 4.25 -8.77
N LEU A 240 -18.22 4.32 -7.90
CA LEU A 240 -19.28 5.33 -8.02
C LEU A 240 -18.75 6.74 -7.73
N ALA A 241 -17.80 6.87 -6.80
CA ALA A 241 -17.13 8.14 -6.54
C ALA A 241 -16.28 8.57 -7.73
N LEU A 242 -15.55 7.66 -8.37
CA LEU A 242 -14.79 7.95 -9.59
C LEU A 242 -15.72 8.36 -10.74
N ALA A 243 -16.87 7.70 -10.89
CA ALA A 243 -17.85 8.11 -11.90
C ALA A 243 -18.32 9.55 -11.69
N ASP A 244 -18.63 9.94 -10.42
CA ASP A 244 -19.00 11.33 -10.10
C ASP A 244 -17.86 12.31 -10.44
N VAL A 245 -16.61 11.95 -10.11
CA VAL A 245 -15.41 12.75 -10.44
C VAL A 245 -15.25 12.93 -11.96
N ALA A 246 -15.47 11.87 -12.73
CA ALA A 246 -15.30 11.90 -14.20
C ALA A 246 -16.36 12.77 -14.91
N TRP A 247 -17.57 12.85 -14.35
CA TRP A 247 -18.69 13.59 -14.93
C TRP A 247 -18.92 14.99 -14.33
N ALA A 248 -18.38 15.25 -13.13
CA ALA A 248 -18.54 16.53 -12.46
C ALA A 248 -17.68 17.64 -13.09
N GLN A 249 -18.21 18.84 -13.09
CA GLN A 249 -17.43 20.02 -13.46
C GLN A 249 -16.39 20.34 -12.37
N LYS A 250 -15.25 20.86 -12.79
CA LYS A 250 -14.18 21.29 -11.87
C LYS A 250 -14.72 22.29 -10.82
N GLY A 251 -14.41 22.03 -9.55
CA GLY A 251 -14.78 22.91 -8.43
C GLY A 251 -16.24 22.78 -7.95
N THR A 252 -17.01 21.79 -8.43
CA THR A 252 -18.40 21.57 -8.01
C THR A 252 -18.59 20.45 -6.99
N LYS A 253 -17.50 19.93 -6.42
CA LYS A 253 -17.56 18.82 -5.45
C LYS A 253 -18.25 19.23 -4.16
N ASP A 254 -19.25 18.45 -3.76
CA ASP A 254 -20.01 18.59 -2.54
C ASP A 254 -20.16 17.19 -1.90
N TRP A 255 -19.39 16.93 -0.86
CA TRP A 255 -19.36 15.63 -0.20
C TRP A 255 -20.72 15.20 0.38
N PRO A 256 -21.45 16.03 1.14
CA PRO A 256 -22.79 15.69 1.59
C PRO A 256 -23.77 15.40 0.45
N ALA A 257 -23.78 16.20 -0.59
CA ALA A 257 -24.64 15.97 -1.75
C ALA A 257 -24.28 14.67 -2.50
N PHE A 258 -22.99 14.34 -2.62
CA PHE A 258 -22.55 13.06 -3.16
C PHE A 258 -23.06 11.88 -2.31
N LEU A 259 -22.92 11.94 -1.00
CA LEU A 259 -23.42 10.90 -0.11
C LEU A 259 -24.93 10.68 -0.25
N SER A 260 -25.69 11.75 -0.38
CA SER A 260 -27.15 11.66 -0.63
C SER A 260 -27.49 11.00 -1.97
N ARG A 261 -26.67 11.19 -3.02
CA ARG A 261 -26.81 10.47 -4.28
C ARG A 261 -26.42 8.99 -4.13
N LEU A 262 -25.31 8.74 -3.46
CA LEU A 262 -24.80 7.40 -3.21
C LEU A 262 -25.82 6.52 -2.48
N ASP A 263 -26.47 7.05 -1.43
CA ASP A 263 -27.48 6.33 -0.66
C ASP A 263 -28.70 5.94 -1.49
N ARG A 264 -28.97 6.62 -2.59
CA ARG A 264 -30.03 6.24 -3.54
C ARG A 264 -29.56 5.23 -4.57
N VAL A 265 -28.30 5.31 -5.00
CA VAL A 265 -27.76 4.45 -6.07
C VAL A 265 -27.27 3.10 -5.53
N LEU A 266 -26.62 3.10 -4.36
CA LEU A 266 -25.99 1.90 -3.81
C LEU A 266 -26.95 0.72 -3.64
N PRO A 267 -28.20 0.89 -3.14
CA PRO A 267 -29.16 -0.21 -3.09
C PRO A 267 -29.48 -0.83 -4.46
N HIS A 268 -29.46 -0.05 -5.53
CA HIS A 268 -29.66 -0.58 -6.89
C HIS A 268 -28.48 -1.45 -7.33
N VAL A 269 -27.24 -1.02 -7.02
CA VAL A 269 -26.05 -1.83 -7.29
C VAL A 269 -26.11 -3.15 -6.53
N GLU A 270 -26.53 -3.12 -5.27
CA GLU A 270 -26.72 -4.33 -4.43
C GLU A 270 -27.82 -5.26 -4.97
N THR A 271 -28.94 -4.71 -5.52
CA THR A 271 -29.99 -5.53 -6.14
C THR A 271 -29.53 -6.26 -7.41
N LEU A 272 -28.44 -5.82 -8.03
CA LEU A 272 -27.78 -6.54 -9.12
C LEU A 272 -26.89 -7.70 -8.63
N GLY A 273 -26.83 -7.95 -7.32
CA GLY A 273 -26.04 -8.99 -6.70
C GLY A 273 -24.59 -8.59 -6.42
N MET A 274 -24.23 -7.30 -6.58
CA MET A 274 -22.87 -6.83 -6.37
C MET A 274 -22.52 -6.70 -4.89
N THR A 275 -21.33 -7.14 -4.51
CA THR A 275 -20.80 -7.01 -3.15
C THR A 275 -20.27 -5.59 -2.92
N CYS A 276 -20.92 -4.82 -2.07
CA CYS A 276 -20.51 -3.45 -1.77
C CYS A 276 -19.90 -3.33 -0.37
N ALA A 277 -18.73 -2.70 -0.27
CA ALA A 277 -18.11 -2.43 1.01
C ALA A 277 -18.88 -1.39 1.83
N ARG A 278 -18.98 -1.63 3.13
CA ARG A 278 -19.56 -0.71 4.12
C ARG A 278 -18.50 0.04 4.93
N SER A 279 -17.26 0.00 4.49
CA SER A 279 -16.10 0.58 5.17
C SER A 279 -16.25 2.06 5.50
N MET A 280 -17.03 2.79 4.70
CA MET A 280 -17.34 4.20 4.93
C MET A 280 -18.09 4.49 6.25
N TYR A 281 -18.68 3.48 6.86
CA TYR A 281 -19.38 3.57 8.13
C TYR A 281 -18.53 3.12 9.33
N ASN A 282 -17.37 2.52 9.09
CA ASN A 282 -16.50 2.06 10.16
C ASN A 282 -15.82 3.23 10.86
N ILE A 283 -15.63 3.07 12.16
CA ILE A 283 -15.00 4.07 13.01
C ILE A 283 -13.48 3.95 12.94
N ASP A 284 -12.82 5.05 12.64
CA ASP A 284 -11.39 5.23 12.86
C ASP A 284 -11.13 5.77 14.25
N HIS A 285 -10.00 5.42 14.85
CA HIS A 285 -9.64 5.85 16.19
C HIS A 285 -8.23 6.43 16.25
N LYS A 286 -8.01 7.24 17.26
CA LYS A 286 -6.68 7.67 17.68
C LYS A 286 -6.65 7.73 19.20
N VAL A 287 -5.72 6.97 19.80
CA VAL A 287 -5.49 6.98 21.25
C VAL A 287 -4.15 7.63 21.53
N THR A 288 -4.15 8.72 22.29
CA THR A 288 -2.93 9.47 22.60
C THR A 288 -2.73 9.67 24.08
N PRO A 289 -1.48 9.59 24.58
CA PRO A 289 -1.16 9.93 25.96
C PRO A 289 -1.49 11.39 26.29
N GLU A 290 -2.20 11.64 27.38
CA GLU A 290 -2.49 12.97 27.88
C GLU A 290 -2.28 13.05 29.39
N LYS A 291 -1.13 13.55 29.83
CA LYS A 291 -0.70 13.60 31.24
C LYS A 291 -0.69 12.19 31.86
N LYS A 292 -1.68 11.85 32.68
CA LYS A 292 -1.85 10.55 33.36
C LYS A 292 -3.06 9.78 32.82
N ARG A 293 -3.54 10.10 31.64
CA ARG A 293 -4.74 9.54 31.01
C ARG A 293 -4.43 9.20 29.55
N LEU A 294 -5.28 8.43 28.94
CA LEU A 294 -5.33 8.27 27.51
C LEU A 294 -6.54 9.02 26.95
N ARG A 295 -6.31 9.85 25.95
CA ARG A 295 -7.37 10.51 25.20
C ARG A 295 -7.77 9.62 24.04
N VAL A 296 -9.04 9.28 23.96
CA VAL A 296 -9.65 8.50 22.89
C VAL A 296 -10.41 9.44 21.97
N MET A 297 -10.06 9.42 20.71
CA MET A 297 -10.72 10.15 19.62
C MET A 297 -11.31 9.14 18.64
N LEU A 298 -12.56 9.33 18.26
CA LEU A 298 -13.29 8.50 17.33
C LEU A 298 -13.73 9.35 16.14
N SER A 299 -13.68 8.80 14.93
CA SER A 299 -14.14 9.50 13.73
C SER A 299 -14.73 8.55 12.70
N CYS A 300 -15.63 9.08 11.87
CA CYS A 300 -16.18 8.39 10.73
C CYS A 300 -16.19 9.32 9.52
N ILE A 301 -15.90 8.82 8.32
CA ILE A 301 -15.94 9.64 7.10
C ILE A 301 -17.36 10.04 6.69
N ARG A 302 -18.39 9.36 7.21
CA ARG A 302 -19.82 9.71 7.07
C ARG A 302 -20.20 10.73 8.15
N PRO A 303 -20.48 12.00 7.80
CA PRO A 303 -20.84 13.04 8.78
C PRO A 303 -22.30 12.93 9.27
N ASP A 304 -23.10 12.11 8.61
CA ASP A 304 -24.53 11.93 8.82
C ASP A 304 -24.89 10.71 9.69
N VAL A 305 -23.88 10.07 10.30
CA VAL A 305 -24.08 8.99 11.28
C VAL A 305 -23.78 9.48 12.70
N GLU A 306 -24.43 8.86 13.68
CA GLU A 306 -24.11 9.05 15.10
C GLU A 306 -23.16 7.95 15.56
N ILE A 307 -22.14 8.31 16.34
CA ILE A 307 -21.27 7.33 17.00
C ILE A 307 -21.77 7.15 18.42
N HIS A 308 -22.06 5.91 18.82
CA HIS A 308 -22.37 5.55 20.20
C HIS A 308 -21.30 4.62 20.74
N TYR A 309 -20.97 4.74 22.04
CA TYR A 309 -19.88 3.98 22.64
C TYR A 309 -20.18 3.49 24.05
N THR A 310 -19.41 2.50 24.52
CA THR A 310 -19.37 1.99 25.89
C THR A 310 -17.93 1.94 26.38
N CYS A 311 -17.73 1.92 27.71
CA CYS A 311 -16.39 1.77 28.31
C CYS A 311 -16.30 0.54 29.22
N ASP A 312 -17.26 -0.35 29.16
CA ASP A 312 -17.36 -1.57 29.98
C ASP A 312 -17.30 -2.87 29.13
N GLY A 313 -17.04 -2.73 27.82
CA GLY A 313 -16.97 -3.84 26.88
C GLY A 313 -18.32 -4.36 26.41
N THR A 314 -19.44 -3.78 26.81
CA THR A 314 -20.76 -4.13 26.28
C THR A 314 -20.92 -3.61 24.85
N GLU A 315 -21.76 -4.28 24.02
CA GLU A 315 -22.05 -3.81 22.66
C GLU A 315 -22.81 -2.48 22.72
N PRO A 316 -22.34 -1.45 21.96
CA PRO A 316 -23.05 -0.17 21.92
C PRO A 316 -24.38 -0.30 21.19
N THR A 317 -25.36 0.42 21.68
CA THR A 317 -26.70 0.55 21.09
C THR A 317 -27.03 2.03 20.91
N ILE A 318 -28.13 2.35 20.25
CA ILE A 318 -28.62 3.73 20.14
C ILE A 318 -28.93 4.37 21.50
N ALA A 319 -29.11 3.57 22.54
CA ALA A 319 -29.30 4.06 23.92
C ALA A 319 -27.97 4.27 24.68
N SER A 320 -26.86 3.82 24.13
CA SER A 320 -25.54 4.05 24.72
C SER A 320 -25.14 5.52 24.60
N PRO A 321 -24.18 6.03 25.41
CA PRO A 321 -23.68 7.38 25.28
C PRO A 321 -23.29 7.74 23.84
N ARG A 322 -23.76 8.90 23.38
CA ARG A 322 -23.34 9.45 22.09
C ARG A 322 -21.95 10.07 22.21
N TYR A 323 -21.14 9.86 21.18
CA TYR A 323 -19.83 10.49 21.06
C TYR A 323 -19.95 11.85 20.38
N ASP A 324 -19.76 12.91 21.14
CA ASP A 324 -19.79 14.30 20.65
C ASP A 324 -18.38 14.92 20.60
N ASP A 325 -17.47 14.48 21.47
CA ASP A 325 -16.07 14.89 21.54
C ASP A 325 -15.22 13.80 22.20
N SER A 326 -13.90 13.95 22.09
CA SER A 326 -12.93 13.04 22.70
C SER A 326 -13.12 12.90 24.20
N PHE A 327 -12.90 11.71 24.71
CA PHE A 327 -12.96 11.41 26.16
C PHE A 327 -11.63 10.82 26.65
N THR A 328 -11.47 10.73 27.97
CA THR A 328 -10.25 10.21 28.57
C THR A 328 -10.53 9.00 29.44
N VAL A 329 -9.58 8.04 29.45
CA VAL A 329 -9.55 6.91 30.38
C VAL A 329 -8.26 6.93 31.19
N ASP A 330 -8.27 6.35 32.41
CA ASP A 330 -7.12 6.34 33.33
C ASP A 330 -6.87 4.96 33.97
N ALA A 331 -7.53 3.94 33.45
CA ALA A 331 -7.36 2.54 33.81
C ALA A 331 -7.58 1.63 32.60
N SER A 332 -7.28 0.33 32.73
CA SER A 332 -7.62 -0.66 31.70
C SER A 332 -9.11 -0.61 31.40
N THR A 333 -9.45 -0.43 30.14
CA THR A 333 -10.82 -0.13 29.70
C THR A 333 -11.07 -0.78 28.34
N CYS A 334 -12.14 -1.54 28.23
CA CYS A 334 -12.61 -2.04 26.94
C CYS A 334 -13.63 -1.04 26.36
N VAL A 335 -13.18 -0.22 25.42
CA VAL A 335 -14.04 0.70 24.68
C VAL A 335 -14.62 0.00 23.48
N LYS A 336 -15.95 0.00 23.34
CA LYS A 336 -16.62 -0.40 22.11
C LYS A 336 -17.38 0.77 21.52
N ALA A 337 -17.35 0.90 20.19
CA ALA A 337 -18.07 1.99 19.51
C ALA A 337 -18.63 1.50 18.16
N ALA A 338 -19.82 2.00 17.80
CA ALA A 338 -20.45 1.71 16.52
C ALA A 338 -21.15 2.95 15.96
N THR A 339 -21.31 3.00 14.66
CA THR A 339 -22.06 4.05 13.96
C THR A 339 -23.52 3.65 13.78
N PHE A 340 -24.42 4.63 13.92
CA PHE A 340 -25.85 4.45 13.77
C PHE A 340 -26.45 5.51 12.84
N ALA A 341 -27.42 5.11 12.04
CA ALA A 341 -28.28 6.01 11.27
C ALA A 341 -29.73 5.54 11.40
N GLN A 342 -30.64 6.46 11.73
CA GLN A 342 -32.07 6.14 11.92
C GLN A 342 -32.33 4.96 12.88
N GLY A 343 -31.50 4.85 13.92
CA GLY A 343 -31.61 3.78 14.92
C GLY A 343 -31.03 2.42 14.50
N VAL A 344 -30.48 2.29 13.30
CA VAL A 344 -29.87 1.07 12.77
C VAL A 344 -28.36 1.19 12.80
N GLN A 345 -27.65 0.15 13.27
CA GLN A 345 -26.20 0.09 13.21
C GLN A 345 -25.74 -0.03 11.76
N MET A 346 -24.78 0.81 11.35
CA MET A 346 -24.30 0.93 9.98
C MET A 346 -22.94 0.25 9.75
N GLY A 347 -21.99 0.49 10.62
CA GLY A 347 -20.64 -0.04 10.57
C GLY A 347 -20.43 -1.23 11.51
N LYS A 348 -19.23 -1.82 11.43
CA LYS A 348 -18.77 -2.84 12.38
C LYS A 348 -18.47 -2.19 13.72
N THR A 349 -18.66 -2.92 14.83
CA THR A 349 -18.26 -2.43 16.16
C THR A 349 -16.75 -2.36 16.26
N LEU A 350 -16.21 -1.16 16.53
CA LEU A 350 -14.82 -0.98 16.96
C LEU A 350 -14.69 -1.49 18.40
N THR A 351 -13.64 -2.27 18.66
CA THR A 351 -13.25 -2.68 20.02
C THR A 351 -11.82 -2.24 20.29
N LEU A 352 -11.62 -1.41 21.28
CA LEU A 352 -10.32 -0.98 21.77
C LEU A 352 -10.12 -1.56 23.17
N ASP A 353 -9.25 -2.54 23.29
CA ASP A 353 -8.88 -3.13 24.57
C ASP A 353 -7.65 -2.38 25.13
N LEU A 354 -7.91 -1.29 25.83
CA LEU A 354 -6.87 -0.43 26.37
C LEU A 354 -6.24 -1.09 27.62
N GLN A 355 -4.99 -1.52 27.49
CA GLN A 355 -4.24 -2.20 28.53
C GLN A 355 -3.41 -1.19 29.34
N TRP A 356 -3.71 -1.06 30.64
CA TRP A 356 -2.99 -0.14 31.52
C TRP A 356 -1.82 -0.83 32.19
N ASN A 357 -0.60 -0.33 31.99
CA ASN A 357 0.62 -0.80 32.60
C ASN A 357 1.48 0.40 33.08
N LEU A 358 2.68 0.16 33.64
CA LEU A 358 3.54 1.22 34.16
C LEU A 358 4.05 2.19 33.06
N ALA A 359 4.09 1.77 31.81
CA ALA A 359 4.50 2.59 30.67
C ALA A 359 3.34 3.39 30.08
N THR A 360 2.09 2.98 30.29
CA THR A 360 0.91 3.60 29.67
C THR A 360 0.84 5.09 29.97
N GLY A 361 0.66 5.89 28.93
CA GLY A 361 0.59 7.34 29.01
C GLY A 361 1.92 8.04 29.34
N LYS A 362 3.04 7.34 29.35
CA LYS A 362 4.35 7.92 29.60
C LYS A 362 4.99 8.49 28.34
N PRO A 363 5.76 9.58 28.47
CA PRO A 363 6.42 10.18 27.33
C PRO A 363 7.53 9.27 26.79
N VAL A 364 7.54 9.11 25.48
CA VAL A 364 8.60 8.46 24.73
C VAL A 364 9.39 9.51 23.95
N ILE A 365 10.71 9.41 23.98
CA ILE A 365 11.63 10.25 23.22
C ILE A 365 12.22 9.36 22.12
N ALA A 366 11.80 9.60 20.89
CA ALA A 366 12.21 8.87 19.70
C ALA A 366 12.33 9.84 18.52
N SER A 367 12.92 9.38 17.42
CA SER A 367 13.00 10.13 16.16
C SER A 367 11.69 10.13 15.36
N ASN A 368 10.79 9.19 15.63
CA ASN A 368 9.53 9.04 14.91
C ASN A 368 8.40 9.85 15.53
N GLU A 369 7.63 10.55 14.71
CA GLU A 369 6.47 11.35 15.14
C GLU A 369 5.37 10.51 15.81
N ASN A 370 5.18 9.25 15.35
CA ASN A 370 4.17 8.33 15.87
C ASN A 370 4.64 7.51 17.08
N SER A 371 5.76 7.88 17.73
CA SER A 371 6.28 7.12 18.88
C SER A 371 5.35 7.07 20.10
N TYR A 372 4.28 7.87 20.13
CA TYR A 372 3.25 7.82 21.15
C TYR A 372 2.50 6.46 21.20
N VAL A 373 2.46 5.71 20.09
CA VAL A 373 1.83 4.38 20.05
C VAL A 373 2.55 3.37 20.93
N LEU A 374 3.83 3.60 21.25
CA LEU A 374 4.61 2.76 22.16
C LEU A 374 4.08 2.80 23.64
N THR A 375 3.14 3.69 23.95
CA THR A 375 2.61 3.85 25.32
C THR A 375 1.14 4.26 25.35
N ASN A 376 0.40 4.06 24.27
CA ASN A 376 -1.01 4.44 24.20
C ASN A 376 -1.97 3.33 24.69
N GLY A 377 -1.45 2.18 25.10
CA GLY A 377 -2.24 1.07 25.64
C GLY A 377 -2.97 0.24 24.58
N VAL A 378 -2.73 0.47 23.29
CA VAL A 378 -3.38 -0.24 22.19
C VAL A 378 -2.36 -1.11 21.46
N ARG A 379 -2.72 -2.38 21.21
CA ARG A 379 -1.88 -3.29 20.42
C ARG A 379 -2.16 -3.12 18.91
N GLY A 380 -1.11 -3.15 18.12
CA GLY A 380 -1.20 -3.17 16.67
C GLY A 380 -1.82 -4.47 16.15
N SER A 381 -2.51 -4.40 15.02
CA SER A 381 -3.06 -5.57 14.34
C SER A 381 -2.01 -6.29 13.49
N LEU A 382 -2.40 -7.38 12.81
CA LEU A 382 -1.56 -8.04 11.81
C LEU A 382 -1.32 -7.20 10.54
N ARG A 383 -1.75 -5.93 10.53
CA ARG A 383 -1.53 -4.95 9.45
C ARG A 383 -0.43 -3.99 9.89
N HIS A 384 0.81 -4.18 9.44
CA HIS A 384 1.97 -3.35 9.81
C HIS A 384 1.83 -1.87 9.45
N THR A 385 0.81 -1.52 8.67
CA THR A 385 0.51 -0.14 8.25
C THR A 385 -0.74 0.43 8.93
N ASP A 386 -1.32 -0.24 9.91
CA ASP A 386 -2.34 0.39 10.74
C ASP A 386 -1.76 1.49 11.63
N SER A 387 -2.62 2.29 12.26
CA SER A 387 -2.22 3.47 13.01
C SER A 387 -1.50 3.17 14.34
N GLU A 388 -1.49 1.91 14.79
CA GLU A 388 -0.91 1.49 16.06
C GLU A 388 0.53 0.96 15.95
N TRP A 389 1.12 1.05 14.76
CA TRP A 389 2.52 0.71 14.52
C TRP A 389 3.39 1.94 14.28
N THR A 390 4.60 1.95 14.83
CA THR A 390 5.66 2.90 14.48
C THR A 390 6.83 2.16 13.86
N GLY A 391 7.31 2.64 12.70
CA GLY A 391 8.26 1.91 11.85
C GLY A 391 9.60 2.60 11.64
N TRP A 392 10.67 1.80 11.48
CA TRP A 392 12.02 2.22 11.10
C TRP A 392 12.46 1.46 9.85
N TYR A 393 12.76 2.20 8.77
CA TYR A 393 13.19 1.63 7.50
C TYR A 393 14.69 1.78 7.30
N ASP A 394 15.40 0.66 7.04
CA ASP A 394 16.82 0.65 6.71
C ASP A 394 17.71 1.38 7.74
N GLN A 395 17.31 1.40 8.99
CA GLN A 395 18.04 2.06 10.07
C GLN A 395 17.78 1.41 11.42
N ASP A 396 18.73 1.58 12.33
CA ASP A 396 18.57 1.18 13.73
C ASP A 396 17.51 2.07 14.42
N ALA A 397 16.81 1.52 15.40
CA ALA A 397 15.89 2.27 16.24
C ALA A 397 16.49 2.56 17.61
N SER A 398 16.24 3.74 18.14
CA SER A 398 16.56 4.07 19.54
C SER A 398 15.49 4.98 20.12
N PHE A 399 14.98 4.61 21.30
CA PHE A 399 14.01 5.41 22.01
C PHE A 399 14.14 5.26 23.53
N VAL A 400 13.68 6.29 24.24
CA VAL A 400 13.73 6.35 25.71
C VAL A 400 12.34 6.58 26.26
N LEU A 401 11.90 5.68 27.12
CA LEU A 401 10.68 5.81 27.92
C LEU A 401 11.01 6.44 29.27
N ASP A 402 10.28 7.52 29.66
CA ASP A 402 10.37 8.15 30.98
C ASP A 402 9.18 7.73 31.84
N LEU A 403 9.38 6.88 32.82
CA LEU A 403 8.36 6.45 33.79
C LEU A 403 7.90 7.59 34.72
N GLY A 404 8.53 8.77 34.63
CA GLY A 404 8.21 9.98 35.42
C GLY A 404 8.82 9.99 36.82
N LYS A 405 9.04 8.82 37.45
CA LYS A 405 9.67 8.63 38.76
C LYS A 405 10.42 7.30 38.80
N LYS A 406 11.29 7.13 39.79
CA LYS A 406 11.91 5.82 40.05
C LYS A 406 10.81 4.81 40.38
N THR A 407 10.68 3.79 39.56
CA THR A 407 9.65 2.75 39.64
C THR A 407 10.31 1.39 39.68
N GLN A 408 9.80 0.47 40.48
CA GLN A 408 10.20 -0.93 40.44
C GLN A 408 9.75 -1.54 39.14
N VAL A 409 10.64 -2.23 38.42
CA VAL A 409 10.39 -2.87 37.13
C VAL A 409 10.87 -4.30 37.22
N ASN A 410 9.98 -5.24 36.99
CA ASN A 410 10.25 -6.68 37.04
C ASN A 410 10.23 -7.32 35.64
N GLU A 411 9.45 -6.73 34.73
CA GLU A 411 9.27 -7.24 33.38
C GLU A 411 9.09 -6.06 32.41
N VAL A 412 9.69 -6.20 31.23
CA VAL A 412 9.50 -5.25 30.12
C VAL A 412 9.30 -6.04 28.84
N SER A 413 8.26 -5.73 28.08
CA SER A 413 8.11 -6.27 26.72
C SER A 413 7.94 -5.17 25.69
N LEU A 414 8.34 -5.46 24.46
CA LEU A 414 8.19 -4.62 23.27
C LEU A 414 7.52 -5.43 22.18
N GLY A 415 6.34 -5.01 21.74
CA GLY A 415 5.63 -5.68 20.66
C GLY A 415 6.28 -5.41 19.31
N CYS A 416 6.43 -6.46 18.51
CA CYS A 416 7.02 -6.45 17.18
C CYS A 416 6.11 -7.16 16.19
N ILE A 417 6.04 -6.70 14.95
CA ILE A 417 5.38 -7.44 13.88
C ILE A 417 6.41 -7.97 12.87
N THR A 418 6.18 -9.18 12.39
CA THR A 418 6.80 -9.75 11.20
C THR A 418 5.77 -9.82 10.09
N ASN A 419 6.14 -9.40 8.88
CA ASN A 419 5.39 -9.60 7.65
C ASN A 419 6.41 -9.77 6.51
N SER A 420 6.90 -11.00 6.33
CA SER A 420 7.97 -11.31 5.38
C SER A 420 7.63 -10.91 3.94
N GLY A 421 6.37 -11.04 3.53
CA GLY A 421 5.88 -10.61 2.22
C GLY A 421 6.02 -9.11 1.94
N MET A 422 6.33 -8.30 2.96
CA MET A 422 6.50 -6.84 2.87
C MET A 422 7.88 -6.37 3.36
N ALA A 423 8.86 -7.28 3.48
CA ALA A 423 10.19 -7.02 4.04
C ALA A 423 10.12 -6.41 5.47
N VAL A 424 9.12 -6.78 6.25
CA VAL A 424 9.00 -6.43 7.66
C VAL A 424 9.47 -7.60 8.49
N HIS A 425 10.55 -7.40 9.24
CA HIS A 425 11.22 -8.47 9.98
C HIS A 425 11.52 -8.10 11.43
N LYS A 426 11.77 -9.11 12.26
CA LYS A 426 12.29 -8.90 13.61
C LYS A 426 13.63 -8.17 13.57
N PRO A 427 13.97 -7.38 14.61
CA PRO A 427 15.31 -6.82 14.73
C PRO A 427 16.36 -7.94 14.91
N ALA A 428 17.62 -7.62 14.60
CA ALA A 428 18.73 -8.53 14.89
C ALA A 428 19.04 -8.58 16.39
N VAL A 429 19.00 -7.43 17.06
CA VAL A 429 19.30 -7.30 18.49
C VAL A 429 18.39 -6.24 19.10
N ILE A 430 17.91 -6.50 20.31
CA ILE A 430 17.26 -5.49 21.17
C ILE A 430 18.05 -5.41 22.48
N ARG A 431 18.56 -4.23 22.82
CA ARG A 431 19.21 -3.94 24.11
C ARG A 431 18.31 -3.06 24.96
N LEU A 432 18.13 -3.48 26.20
CA LEU A 432 17.42 -2.72 27.22
C LEU A 432 18.42 -2.17 28.24
N SER A 433 18.42 -0.85 28.42
CA SER A 433 19.24 -0.15 29.40
C SER A 433 18.40 0.73 30.31
N VAL A 434 18.85 0.93 31.54
CA VAL A 434 18.18 1.73 32.56
C VAL A 434 19.03 2.91 33.03
N SER A 435 18.35 4.00 33.42
CA SER A 435 18.97 5.17 34.02
C SER A 435 18.04 5.86 35.00
N ASN A 436 18.64 6.61 35.96
CA ASN A 436 17.90 7.48 36.86
C ASN A 436 18.13 8.97 36.59
N ASP A 437 19.09 9.33 35.74
CA ASP A 437 19.51 10.70 35.43
C ASP A 437 19.44 11.02 33.91
N LYS A 438 19.02 10.07 33.09
CA LYS A 438 18.95 10.15 31.63
C LYS A 438 20.31 10.34 30.93
N LYS A 439 21.41 10.23 31.66
CA LYS A 439 22.77 10.39 31.13
C LYS A 439 23.58 9.09 31.23
N ASN A 440 23.57 8.50 32.41
CA ASN A 440 24.31 7.28 32.69
C ASN A 440 23.37 6.06 32.57
N TYR A 441 23.55 5.28 31.51
CA TYR A 441 22.74 4.10 31.24
C TYR A 441 23.53 2.83 31.54
N ARG A 442 22.87 1.87 32.20
CA ARG A 442 23.39 0.52 32.44
C ARG A 442 22.52 -0.48 31.71
N GLN A 443 23.09 -1.28 30.85
CA GLN A 443 22.40 -2.37 30.17
C GLN A 443 21.95 -3.42 31.20
N ILE A 444 20.72 -3.89 31.08
CA ILE A 444 20.10 -4.88 31.96
C ILE A 444 19.56 -6.09 31.21
N GLY A 445 19.43 -6.02 29.90
CA GLY A 445 18.98 -7.12 29.07
C GLY A 445 19.41 -6.96 27.63
N GLU A 446 19.52 -8.09 26.95
CA GLU A 446 19.77 -8.18 25.51
C GLU A 446 19.04 -9.38 24.94
N ILE A 447 18.36 -9.20 23.82
CA ILE A 447 17.74 -10.26 23.03
C ILE A 447 18.44 -10.25 21.67
N VAL A 448 18.99 -11.38 21.28
CA VAL A 448 19.63 -11.62 19.98
C VAL A 448 18.81 -12.67 19.25
N TYR A 449 18.28 -12.31 18.08
CA TYR A 449 17.54 -13.25 17.26
C TYR A 449 18.45 -13.94 16.24
N THR A 450 18.20 -15.21 15.99
CA THR A 450 18.90 -15.97 14.95
C THR A 450 18.40 -15.56 13.56
N PRO A 451 19.18 -15.81 12.49
CA PRO A 451 18.70 -15.54 11.13
C PRO A 451 17.38 -16.26 10.81
N GLU A 452 17.16 -17.46 11.30
CA GLU A 452 15.95 -18.25 11.11
C GLU A 452 14.73 -17.59 11.78
N GLU A 453 14.91 -16.97 12.95
CA GLU A 453 13.85 -16.25 13.66
C GLU A 453 13.53 -14.91 12.98
N ILE A 454 14.57 -14.21 12.48
CA ILE A 454 14.42 -12.91 11.80
C ILE A 454 13.68 -13.10 10.47
N PHE A 455 14.15 -14.05 9.64
CA PHE A 455 13.67 -14.26 8.27
C PHE A 455 12.62 -15.37 8.13
N ALA A 456 11.94 -15.68 9.22
CA ALA A 456 10.82 -16.63 9.17
C ALA A 456 9.74 -16.14 8.20
N ASN A 457 9.35 -16.99 7.24
CA ASN A 457 8.32 -16.67 6.25
C ASN A 457 6.93 -16.72 6.88
N ARG A 458 6.51 -15.62 7.49
CA ARG A 458 5.22 -15.53 8.21
C ARG A 458 4.73 -14.08 8.37
N THR A 459 3.46 -13.95 8.78
CA THR A 459 2.91 -12.74 9.38
C THR A 459 2.52 -13.05 10.83
N ALA A 460 3.11 -12.33 11.79
CA ALA A 460 2.86 -12.55 13.22
C ALA A 460 3.18 -11.30 14.04
N VAL A 461 2.44 -11.12 15.15
CA VAL A 461 2.76 -10.15 16.21
C VAL A 461 3.31 -10.92 17.40
N GLU A 462 4.46 -10.51 17.90
CA GLU A 462 5.17 -11.18 18.98
C GLU A 462 5.83 -10.16 19.90
N ASP A 463 6.02 -10.53 21.16
CA ASP A 463 6.66 -9.68 22.16
C ASP A 463 8.12 -10.07 22.38
N ALA A 464 9.01 -9.09 22.31
CA ALA A 464 10.37 -9.22 22.84
C ALA A 464 10.32 -9.02 24.36
N LEU A 465 10.50 -10.09 25.11
CA LEU A 465 10.29 -10.12 26.56
C LEU A 465 11.61 -10.10 27.33
N PHE A 466 11.73 -9.16 28.26
CA PHE A 466 12.77 -9.07 29.31
C PHE A 466 12.11 -9.34 30.65
N ASP A 467 12.33 -10.49 31.21
CA ASP A 467 11.78 -10.91 32.50
C ASP A 467 12.81 -10.92 33.62
N ASN A 468 12.38 -11.14 34.86
CA ASN A 468 13.23 -11.30 36.06
C ASN A 468 14.20 -10.10 36.28
N LEU A 469 13.80 -8.88 35.96
CA LEU A 469 14.71 -7.73 35.96
C LEU A 469 15.02 -7.18 37.33
N ASP A 470 14.11 -7.20 38.29
CA ASP A 470 14.20 -6.67 39.65
C ASP A 470 15.03 -5.38 39.76
N VAL A 471 14.62 -4.33 39.07
CA VAL A 471 15.36 -3.06 38.98
C VAL A 471 14.48 -1.86 39.29
N LYS A 472 15.02 -0.89 40.08
CA LYS A 472 14.34 0.36 40.36
C LYS A 472 14.94 1.48 39.51
N THR A 473 14.15 1.97 38.54
CA THR A 473 14.62 2.92 37.51
C THR A 473 13.54 3.95 37.13
N ARG A 474 13.95 5.06 36.51
CA ARG A 474 13.06 6.04 35.91
C ARG A 474 13.04 5.95 34.39
N TYR A 475 14.19 5.72 33.77
CA TYR A 475 14.31 5.72 32.32
C TYR A 475 14.65 4.33 31.81
N LEU A 476 13.94 3.89 30.78
CA LEU A 476 14.20 2.69 30.01
C LEU A 476 14.64 3.12 28.60
N ARG A 477 15.81 2.70 28.14
CA ARG A 477 16.30 2.95 26.78
C ARG A 477 16.36 1.65 26.02
N PHE A 478 15.72 1.66 24.87
CA PHE A 478 15.80 0.60 23.87
C PHE A 478 16.77 1.02 22.76
N GLU A 479 17.68 0.13 22.42
CA GLU A 479 18.59 0.24 21.28
C GLU A 479 18.37 -1.01 20.44
N VAL A 480 17.89 -0.82 19.22
CA VAL A 480 17.38 -1.89 18.36
C VAL A 480 18.14 -1.91 17.06
N LYS A 481 18.77 -3.05 16.76
CA LYS A 481 19.60 -3.22 15.56
C LYS A 481 18.77 -3.75 14.40
N ASN A 482 18.78 -3.01 13.28
CA ASN A 482 18.18 -3.45 12.02
C ASN A 482 19.01 -4.60 11.42
N PRO A 483 18.37 -5.69 10.91
CA PRO A 483 19.09 -6.78 10.24
C PRO A 483 19.74 -6.41 8.91
N GLY A 484 19.37 -5.27 8.31
CA GLY A 484 19.94 -4.73 7.07
C GLY A 484 19.13 -5.06 5.83
N VAL A 485 19.44 -6.15 5.15
CA VAL A 485 18.86 -6.53 3.86
C VAL A 485 18.33 -7.96 3.91
N CYS A 486 17.20 -8.23 3.26
CA CYS A 486 16.64 -9.55 3.11
C CYS A 486 17.65 -10.49 2.41
N PRO A 487 18.01 -11.64 3.01
CA PRO A 487 19.05 -12.53 2.49
C PRO A 487 18.60 -13.28 1.25
N LYS A 488 19.57 -13.96 0.61
CA LYS A 488 19.28 -14.87 -0.51
C LYS A 488 18.29 -15.97 -0.06
N GLY A 489 17.24 -16.15 -0.86
CA GLY A 489 16.16 -17.11 -0.58
C GLY A 489 14.98 -16.55 0.19
N ASP A 490 15.06 -15.31 0.70
CA ASP A 490 13.91 -14.62 1.26
C ASP A 490 12.93 -14.19 0.13
N VAL A 491 11.61 -14.11 0.45
CA VAL A 491 10.58 -13.66 -0.50
C VAL A 491 10.82 -12.24 -1.01
N ARG A 492 11.59 -11.45 -0.26
CA ARG A 492 11.98 -10.06 -0.58
C ARG A 492 13.49 -9.91 -0.71
N GLU A 493 14.19 -10.97 -1.18
CA GLU A 493 15.64 -10.98 -1.36
C GLU A 493 16.19 -9.66 -1.92
N GLY A 494 17.20 -9.10 -1.25
CA GLY A 494 17.85 -7.86 -1.63
C GLY A 494 17.15 -6.57 -1.21
N GLN A 495 15.92 -6.64 -0.70
CA GLN A 495 15.21 -5.45 -0.20
C GLN A 495 15.70 -5.05 1.19
N LYS A 496 15.68 -3.75 1.47
CA LYS A 496 15.93 -3.17 2.78
C LYS A 496 14.78 -3.46 3.73
N ILE A 497 15.09 -3.59 5.01
CA ILE A 497 14.18 -4.10 6.02
C ILE A 497 13.49 -2.98 6.79
N TRP A 498 12.18 -3.14 6.97
CA TRP A 498 11.38 -2.43 7.95
C TRP A 498 11.36 -3.17 9.28
N MET A 499 11.45 -2.43 10.39
CA MET A 499 11.09 -2.90 11.73
C MET A 499 9.93 -2.06 12.23
N TYR A 500 8.89 -2.70 12.78
CA TYR A 500 7.73 -2.02 13.36
C TYR A 500 7.50 -2.48 14.79
N PHE A 501 7.19 -1.51 15.65
CA PHE A 501 6.90 -1.73 17.07
C PHE A 501 5.58 -1.07 17.45
N ASP A 502 4.86 -1.69 18.39
CA ASP A 502 3.66 -1.16 19.02
C ASP A 502 3.91 -0.86 20.51
N GLU A 503 3.14 -1.41 21.40
CA GLU A 503 3.13 -1.10 22.83
C GLU A 503 4.37 -1.62 23.58
N VAL A 504 4.94 -0.76 24.45
CA VAL A 504 5.88 -1.15 25.49
C VAL A 504 5.10 -1.46 26.77
N ILE A 505 5.15 -2.68 27.24
CA ILE A 505 4.50 -3.11 28.48
C ILE A 505 5.55 -3.20 29.58
N VAL A 506 5.32 -2.53 30.70
CA VAL A 506 6.20 -2.53 31.89
C VAL A 506 5.41 -2.98 33.11
N LYS A 507 5.93 -4.01 33.81
CA LYS A 507 5.34 -4.55 35.03
C LYS A 507 6.28 -4.50 36.23
#